data_15ede619bc4451dffcc3e43471e8a7ff
#
_entry.id   15ede619bc4451dffcc3e43471e8a7ff
#
_cell.length_a   1.000
_cell.length_b   1.000
_cell.length_c   1.000
_cell.angle_alpha   90.00
_cell.angle_beta   90.00
_cell.angle_gamma   90.00
#
_symmetry.space_group_name_H-M   'P 1'
#
loop_
_entity.id
_entity.type
_entity.pdbx_description
1 polymer ?
#
loop_
_entity_poly.entity_id
_entity_poly.type
_entity_poly.pdbx_seq_one_letter_code
_entity_poly.pdbx_strand_id
1 'polypeptide(L)'
;RDRMDTIVTGHYARVVYDEASGRYLLKKGLDNSKDQSYVLYNLTQEQLAHTQFPVGELSKHEVREIAEANGFINADKPDSQDICFVPDGDYAGFIERYTGKTSRTGAFLNTAGEPIGTHRGVIHYTIGQRKGLGISAPHPLYVCGICPEQNTVTLGGSQDLFSRRLTATDVNLISCDSLEKPVRVQAKIRYRHPEQPATAWCTPDGVLHVEFDEPQRAITCGQAVVLYDGETVVGGGRISSAEKS
;
A
#
# COMPACT_ATOMS: atom_id res chain seq x y z
N ARG A 1 -27.48 -3.22 -24.57
CA ARG A 1 -26.28 -3.19 -23.68
C ARG A 1 -25.46 -4.41 -24.03
N ASP A 2 -24.32 -4.23 -24.65
CA ASP A 2 -23.36 -5.29 -24.93
C ASP A 2 -22.91 -5.86 -23.58
N ARG A 3 -23.08 -7.18 -23.41
CA ARG A 3 -22.66 -7.87 -22.19
C ARG A 3 -21.18 -8.17 -22.36
N MET A 4 -20.35 -7.46 -21.62
CA MET A 4 -18.91 -7.74 -21.55
C MET A 4 -18.67 -8.77 -20.46
N ASP A 5 -18.02 -9.88 -20.81
CA ASP A 5 -17.77 -10.99 -19.89
C ASP A 5 -16.37 -10.92 -19.26
N THR A 6 -15.48 -10.09 -19.79
CA THR A 6 -14.08 -9.99 -19.33
C THR A 6 -13.55 -8.57 -19.36
N ILE A 7 -12.83 -8.20 -18.34
CA ILE A 7 -12.06 -6.94 -18.24
C ILE A 7 -10.59 -7.26 -18.58
N VAL A 8 -10.02 -6.52 -19.51
CA VAL A 8 -8.61 -6.64 -19.89
C VAL A 8 -7.88 -5.35 -19.55
N THR A 9 -6.77 -5.46 -18.82
CA THR A 9 -5.98 -4.29 -18.41
C THR A 9 -4.48 -4.53 -18.56
N GLY A 10 -3.70 -3.45 -18.68
CA GLY A 10 -2.24 -3.47 -18.84
C GLY A 10 -1.47 -3.56 -17.51
N HIS A 11 -2.03 -4.16 -16.46
CA HIS A 11 -1.30 -4.37 -15.22
C HIS A 11 -0.31 -5.53 -15.33
N TYR A 12 0.87 -5.35 -14.74
CA TYR A 12 1.89 -6.40 -14.62
C TYR A 12 1.56 -7.30 -13.42
N ALA A 13 0.66 -8.25 -13.64
CA ALA A 13 0.27 -9.30 -12.71
C ALA A 13 -0.24 -10.49 -13.53
N ARG A 14 -0.44 -11.64 -12.90
CA ARG A 14 -0.97 -12.84 -13.55
C ARG A 14 -2.17 -13.38 -12.78
N VAL A 15 -3.16 -13.91 -13.47
CA VAL A 15 -4.28 -14.65 -12.90
C VAL A 15 -4.22 -16.08 -13.41
N VAL A 16 -4.24 -17.04 -12.50
CA VAL A 16 -4.20 -18.49 -12.83
C VAL A 16 -5.29 -19.18 -12.07
N TYR A 17 -6.08 -20.02 -12.75
CA TYR A 17 -7.03 -20.90 -12.08
C TYR A 17 -6.28 -22.13 -11.56
N ASP A 18 -6.39 -22.37 -10.27
CA ASP A 18 -5.82 -23.54 -9.60
C ASP A 18 -6.90 -24.61 -9.38
N GLU A 19 -6.81 -25.68 -10.13
CA GLU A 19 -7.80 -26.79 -10.08
C GLU A 19 -7.81 -27.48 -8.71
N ALA A 20 -6.68 -27.50 -8.00
CA ALA A 20 -6.56 -28.18 -6.72
C ALA A 20 -7.35 -27.46 -5.61
N SER A 21 -7.33 -26.14 -5.59
CA SER A 21 -8.08 -25.32 -4.62
C SER A 21 -9.44 -24.85 -5.17
N GLY A 22 -9.65 -24.95 -6.49
CA GLY A 22 -10.84 -24.40 -7.16
C GLY A 22 -10.88 -22.87 -7.16
N ARG A 23 -9.72 -22.19 -7.05
CA ARG A 23 -9.62 -20.75 -6.89
C ARG A 23 -8.83 -20.07 -8.02
N TYR A 24 -9.18 -18.84 -8.29
CA TYR A 24 -8.32 -17.95 -9.10
C TYR A 24 -7.24 -17.35 -8.22
N LEU A 25 -5.99 -17.62 -8.57
CA LEU A 25 -4.82 -17.09 -7.86
C LEU A 25 -4.32 -15.85 -8.57
N LEU A 26 -4.09 -14.78 -7.80
CA LEU A 26 -3.36 -13.61 -8.26
C LEU A 26 -1.86 -13.85 -8.00
N LYS A 27 -1.05 -13.71 -9.03
CA LYS A 27 0.41 -13.88 -8.97
C LYS A 27 1.12 -12.61 -9.39
N LYS A 28 2.35 -12.45 -8.93
CA LYS A 28 3.25 -11.39 -9.38
C LYS A 28 3.45 -11.44 -10.90
N GLY A 29 3.65 -10.28 -11.51
CA GLY A 29 4.14 -10.23 -12.89
C GLY A 29 5.53 -10.85 -13.01
N LEU A 30 5.89 -11.36 -14.19
CA LEU A 30 7.23 -11.93 -14.43
C LEU A 30 8.33 -10.87 -14.31
N ASP A 31 8.07 -9.64 -14.73
CA ASP A 31 8.95 -8.50 -14.48
C ASP A 31 8.77 -7.99 -13.05
N ASN A 32 9.60 -8.47 -12.13
CA ASN A 32 9.58 -8.06 -10.72
C ASN A 32 9.75 -6.54 -10.53
N SER A 33 10.41 -5.85 -11.48
CA SER A 33 10.60 -4.39 -11.40
C SER A 33 9.32 -3.61 -11.69
N LYS A 34 8.33 -4.26 -12.32
CA LYS A 34 7.05 -3.71 -12.73
C LYS A 34 5.85 -4.36 -12.04
N ASP A 35 6.08 -5.35 -11.18
CA ASP A 35 5.00 -6.06 -10.48
C ASP A 35 4.00 -5.12 -9.82
N GLN A 36 2.73 -5.32 -10.16
CA GLN A 36 1.60 -4.55 -9.66
C GLN A 36 0.61 -5.39 -8.84
N SER A 37 0.97 -6.60 -8.48
CA SER A 37 0.12 -7.48 -7.67
C SER A 37 -0.29 -6.85 -6.33
N TYR A 38 0.58 -5.99 -5.76
CA TYR A 38 0.28 -5.24 -4.53
C TYR A 38 -1.00 -4.39 -4.63
N VAL A 39 -1.24 -3.69 -5.72
CA VAL A 39 -2.42 -2.83 -5.86
C VAL A 39 -3.69 -3.59 -6.25
N LEU A 40 -3.53 -4.85 -6.65
CA LEU A 40 -4.62 -5.72 -7.12
C LEU A 40 -5.10 -6.70 -6.03
N TYR A 41 -4.52 -6.68 -4.83
CA TYR A 41 -4.83 -7.62 -3.75
C TYR A 41 -6.30 -7.62 -3.32
N ASN A 42 -7.03 -6.56 -3.61
CA ASN A 42 -8.44 -6.40 -3.24
C ASN A 42 -9.43 -6.96 -4.28
N LEU A 43 -8.94 -7.54 -5.37
CA LEU A 43 -9.82 -8.22 -6.34
C LEU A 43 -10.42 -9.48 -5.72
N THR A 44 -11.74 -9.61 -5.82
CA THR A 44 -12.47 -10.80 -5.35
C THR A 44 -12.27 -11.97 -6.31
N GLN A 45 -12.66 -13.18 -5.89
CA GLN A 45 -12.63 -14.38 -6.75
C GLN A 45 -13.47 -14.19 -8.03
N GLU A 46 -14.65 -13.57 -7.91
CA GLU A 46 -15.50 -13.24 -9.06
C GLU A 46 -14.80 -12.26 -10.02
N GLN A 47 -14.17 -11.22 -9.48
CA GLN A 47 -13.45 -10.25 -10.30
C GLN A 47 -12.22 -10.88 -10.97
N LEU A 48 -11.47 -11.72 -10.26
CA LEU A 48 -10.32 -12.44 -10.83
C LEU A 48 -10.74 -13.37 -11.96
N ALA A 49 -11.88 -14.09 -11.82
CA ALA A 49 -12.41 -14.96 -12.86
C ALA A 49 -12.73 -14.22 -14.17
N HIS A 50 -13.02 -12.92 -14.08
CA HIS A 50 -13.38 -12.06 -15.22
C HIS A 50 -12.30 -11.04 -15.58
N THR A 51 -11.07 -11.20 -15.09
CA THR A 51 -9.98 -10.23 -15.36
C THR A 51 -8.80 -10.93 -16.04
N GLN A 52 -8.23 -10.23 -17.04
CA GLN A 52 -7.03 -10.68 -17.74
C GLN A 52 -5.96 -9.57 -17.72
N PHE A 53 -4.70 -9.97 -17.54
CA PHE A 53 -3.51 -9.12 -17.54
C PHE A 53 -2.53 -9.59 -18.63
N PRO A 54 -2.74 -9.26 -19.91
CA PRO A 54 -1.92 -9.78 -21.01
C PRO A 54 -0.43 -9.48 -20.93
N VAL A 55 -0.07 -8.36 -20.26
CA VAL A 55 1.34 -7.96 -20.09
C VAL A 55 2.00 -8.59 -18.86
N GLY A 56 1.27 -9.35 -18.06
CA GLY A 56 1.78 -9.95 -16.82
C GLY A 56 2.86 -11.00 -17.04
N GLU A 57 2.91 -11.60 -18.22
CA GLU A 57 3.91 -12.60 -18.62
C GLU A 57 5.05 -12.02 -19.47
N LEU A 58 5.08 -10.69 -19.64
CA LEU A 58 6.06 -9.99 -20.45
C LEU A 58 6.90 -9.04 -19.57
N SER A 59 8.16 -8.87 -19.95
CA SER A 59 8.99 -7.79 -19.44
C SER A 59 8.54 -6.45 -20.03
N LYS A 60 8.90 -5.35 -19.38
CA LYS A 60 8.63 -3.99 -19.91
C LYS A 60 9.30 -3.76 -21.26
N HIS A 61 10.45 -4.39 -21.49
CA HIS A 61 11.18 -4.31 -22.76
C HIS A 61 10.37 -4.97 -23.88
N GLU A 62 9.93 -6.21 -23.70
CA GLU A 62 9.11 -6.92 -24.68
C GLU A 62 7.79 -6.19 -25.00
N VAL A 63 7.14 -5.61 -23.98
CA VAL A 63 5.93 -4.79 -24.20
C VAL A 63 6.23 -3.58 -25.09
N ARG A 64 7.38 -2.91 -24.92
CA ARG A 64 7.80 -1.80 -25.77
C ARG A 64 8.08 -2.25 -27.20
N GLU A 65 8.82 -3.34 -27.39
CA GLU A 65 9.11 -3.90 -28.72
C GLU A 65 7.81 -4.23 -29.48
N ILE A 66 6.83 -4.84 -28.78
CA ILE A 66 5.51 -5.13 -29.36
C ILE A 66 4.79 -3.83 -29.73
N ALA A 67 4.83 -2.82 -28.88
CA ALA A 67 4.19 -1.52 -29.13
C ALA A 67 4.83 -0.79 -30.33
N GLU A 68 6.14 -0.78 -30.43
CA GLU A 68 6.90 -0.21 -31.57
C GLU A 68 6.58 -0.94 -32.88
N ALA A 69 6.63 -2.28 -32.86
CA ALA A 69 6.32 -3.11 -34.03
C ALA A 69 4.89 -2.88 -34.56
N ASN A 70 3.97 -2.48 -33.69
CA ASN A 70 2.59 -2.16 -34.05
C ASN A 70 2.34 -0.65 -34.28
N GLY A 71 3.38 0.20 -34.23
CA GLY A 71 3.29 1.63 -34.52
C GLY A 71 2.53 2.44 -33.48
N PHE A 72 2.52 2.01 -32.22
CA PHE A 72 1.86 2.75 -31.14
C PHE A 72 2.65 4.03 -30.78
N ILE A 73 2.02 5.19 -30.86
CA ILE A 73 2.63 6.51 -30.62
C ILE A 73 3.23 6.64 -29.21
N ASN A 74 2.72 5.89 -28.27
CA ASN A 74 3.11 5.94 -26.85
C ASN A 74 4.07 4.82 -26.42
N ALA A 75 4.70 4.10 -27.38
CA ALA A 75 5.65 3.04 -27.09
C ALA A 75 6.80 3.51 -26.18
N ASP A 76 7.32 4.72 -26.41
CA ASP A 76 8.43 5.32 -25.64
C ASP A 76 7.97 6.15 -24.42
N LYS A 77 6.67 6.22 -24.14
CA LYS A 77 6.18 7.01 -23.02
C LYS A 77 6.73 6.49 -21.69
N PRO A 78 7.38 7.35 -20.86
CA PRO A 78 7.81 6.96 -19.53
C PRO A 78 6.61 6.57 -18.66
N ASP A 79 6.88 5.68 -17.69
CA ASP A 79 5.84 5.28 -16.72
C ASP A 79 5.34 6.49 -15.94
N SER A 80 4.04 6.53 -15.68
CA SER A 80 3.45 7.53 -14.78
C SER A 80 4.03 7.34 -13.37
N GLN A 81 4.74 8.36 -12.88
CA GLN A 81 5.41 8.31 -11.57
C GLN A 81 4.49 8.80 -10.44
N ASP A 82 3.42 9.52 -10.79
CA ASP A 82 2.58 10.22 -9.84
C ASP A 82 1.10 10.23 -10.26
N ILE A 83 0.24 10.75 -9.39
CA ILE A 83 -1.20 10.86 -9.65
C ILE A 83 -1.44 11.88 -10.76
N CYS A 84 -2.00 11.45 -11.88
CA CYS A 84 -2.12 12.24 -13.10
C CYS A 84 -2.95 13.55 -12.96
N PHE A 85 -3.83 13.62 -11.95
CA PHE A 85 -4.64 14.82 -11.67
C PHE A 85 -4.05 15.74 -10.58
N VAL A 86 -2.82 15.44 -10.07
CA VAL A 86 -2.02 16.30 -9.19
C VAL A 86 -0.62 16.48 -9.79
N PRO A 87 -0.51 17.15 -10.95
CA PRO A 87 0.74 17.20 -11.71
C PRO A 87 1.84 18.02 -11.04
N ASP A 88 1.47 18.89 -10.10
CA ASP A 88 2.38 19.74 -9.31
C ASP A 88 2.86 19.07 -8.01
N GLY A 89 2.33 17.86 -7.67
CA GLY A 89 2.62 17.16 -6.42
C GLY A 89 2.06 17.85 -5.17
N ASP A 90 1.24 18.92 -5.33
CA ASP A 90 0.58 19.61 -4.21
C ASP A 90 -0.72 18.91 -3.80
N TYR A 91 -0.58 17.74 -3.18
CA TYR A 91 -1.72 16.93 -2.70
C TYR A 91 -2.58 17.67 -1.68
N ALA A 92 -1.96 18.45 -0.80
CA ALA A 92 -2.67 19.19 0.23
C ALA A 92 -3.56 20.27 -0.40
N GLY A 93 -2.99 21.07 -1.30
CA GLY A 93 -3.75 22.06 -2.05
C GLY A 93 -4.84 21.45 -2.94
N PHE A 94 -4.58 20.27 -3.53
CA PHE A 94 -5.62 19.53 -4.26
C PHE A 94 -6.78 19.14 -3.33
N ILE A 95 -6.51 18.57 -2.16
CA ILE A 95 -7.54 18.18 -1.18
C ILE A 95 -8.35 19.41 -0.74
N GLU A 96 -7.69 20.54 -0.44
CA GLU A 96 -8.37 21.77 -0.04
C GLU A 96 -9.29 22.30 -1.16
N ARG A 97 -8.81 22.36 -2.40
CA ARG A 97 -9.63 22.76 -3.57
C ARG A 97 -10.81 21.82 -3.80
N TYR A 98 -10.58 20.50 -3.73
CA TYR A 98 -11.63 19.50 -3.97
C TYR A 98 -12.71 19.49 -2.89
N THR A 99 -12.31 19.64 -1.63
CA THR A 99 -13.25 19.61 -0.49
C THR A 99 -13.85 20.96 -0.15
N GLY A 100 -13.29 22.07 -0.67
CA GLY A 100 -13.64 23.43 -0.30
C GLY A 100 -13.31 23.78 1.16
N LYS A 101 -12.46 22.97 1.83
CA LYS A 101 -12.09 23.15 3.24
C LYS A 101 -10.61 23.47 3.36
N THR A 102 -10.30 24.57 4.05
CA THR A 102 -8.92 24.91 4.42
C THR A 102 -8.48 24.08 5.63
N SER A 103 -7.25 23.60 5.59
CA SER A 103 -6.64 22.88 6.69
C SER A 103 -6.50 23.76 7.92
N ARG A 104 -6.90 23.23 9.07
CA ARG A 104 -6.76 23.91 10.35
C ARG A 104 -5.37 23.65 10.94
N THR A 105 -4.75 24.69 11.51
CA THR A 105 -3.54 24.54 12.33
C THR A 105 -3.85 23.65 13.55
N GLY A 106 -2.87 22.86 13.97
CA GLY A 106 -2.98 21.98 15.13
C GLY A 106 -1.67 21.85 15.88
N ALA A 107 -1.63 21.02 16.91
CA ALA A 107 -0.46 20.84 17.73
C ALA A 107 0.49 19.75 17.22
N PHE A 108 1.78 20.06 17.18
CA PHE A 108 2.81 19.03 17.23
C PHE A 108 2.97 18.55 18.67
N LEU A 109 2.92 17.23 18.85
CA LEU A 109 3.15 16.59 20.15
C LEU A 109 4.48 15.83 20.12
N ASN A 110 5.14 15.70 21.26
CA ASN A 110 6.19 14.71 21.43
C ASN A 110 5.62 13.32 21.70
N THR A 111 6.45 12.31 21.87
CA THR A 111 6.03 10.92 22.17
C THR A 111 5.39 10.76 23.55
N ALA A 112 5.56 11.72 24.46
CA ALA A 112 4.88 11.78 25.75
C ALA A 112 3.50 12.47 25.69
N GLY A 113 3.11 12.98 24.49
CA GLY A 113 1.84 13.68 24.29
C GLY A 113 1.88 15.18 24.64
N GLU A 114 3.06 15.74 24.93
CA GLU A 114 3.22 17.15 25.27
C GLU A 114 3.34 18.01 23.99
N PRO A 115 2.72 19.19 23.94
CA PRO A 115 2.80 20.08 22.79
C PRO A 115 4.18 20.70 22.67
N ILE A 116 4.79 20.60 21.48
CA ILE A 116 6.13 21.12 21.15
C ILE A 116 6.13 22.12 20.01
N GLY A 117 4.97 22.44 19.45
CA GLY A 117 4.82 23.41 18.37
C GLY A 117 3.46 23.35 17.70
N THR A 118 3.34 24.07 16.58
CA THR A 118 2.09 24.15 15.81
C THR A 118 2.35 23.76 14.35
N HIS A 119 1.47 22.94 13.80
CA HIS A 119 1.50 22.53 12.39
C HIS A 119 0.39 23.21 11.56
N ARG A 120 0.55 23.24 10.23
CA ARG A 120 -0.35 23.90 9.29
C ARG A 120 -1.56 23.05 8.81
N GLY A 121 -1.80 21.91 9.46
CA GLY A 121 -2.87 20.98 9.13
C GLY A 121 -2.35 19.57 8.84
N VAL A 122 -3.03 18.54 9.35
CA VAL A 122 -2.58 17.13 9.29
C VAL A 122 -2.34 16.62 7.86
N ILE A 123 -3.06 17.13 6.86
CA ILE A 123 -2.94 16.71 5.46
C ILE A 123 -1.58 17.05 4.82
N HIS A 124 -0.79 17.92 5.44
CA HIS A 124 0.54 18.30 4.98
C HIS A 124 1.66 17.39 5.48
N TYR A 125 1.30 16.36 6.26
CA TYR A 125 2.29 15.49 6.91
C TYR A 125 2.07 14.02 6.54
N THR A 126 3.18 13.28 6.54
CA THR A 126 3.19 11.86 6.23
C THR A 126 4.06 11.14 7.26
N ILE A 127 3.65 9.96 7.70
CA ILE A 127 4.44 9.13 8.62
C ILE A 127 5.84 8.90 8.05
N GLY A 128 6.87 9.13 8.86
CA GLY A 128 8.28 9.07 8.48
C GLY A 128 8.86 10.35 7.88
N GLN A 129 8.05 11.40 7.67
CA GLN A 129 8.52 12.70 7.18
C GLN A 129 9.48 13.34 8.19
N ARG A 130 10.63 13.84 7.68
CA ARG A 130 11.65 14.55 8.46
C ARG A 130 11.73 16.04 8.11
N LYS A 131 11.60 16.37 6.81
CA LYS A 131 11.76 17.74 6.31
C LYS A 131 10.46 18.53 6.38
N GLY A 132 10.56 19.86 6.50
CA GLY A 132 9.39 20.75 6.44
C GLY A 132 8.52 20.75 7.70
N LEU A 133 9.06 20.30 8.85
CA LEU A 133 8.33 20.30 10.14
C LEU A 133 8.31 21.70 10.79
N GLY A 134 9.31 22.55 10.50
CA GLY A 134 9.40 23.89 11.12
C GLY A 134 9.71 23.89 12.62
N ILE A 135 10.19 22.76 13.15
CA ILE A 135 10.57 22.58 14.56
C ILE A 135 12.10 22.52 14.66
N SER A 136 12.67 23.33 15.56
CA SER A 136 14.08 23.24 15.93
C SER A 136 14.23 22.28 17.11
N ALA A 137 15.08 21.28 16.95
CA ALA A 137 15.35 20.27 17.97
C ALA A 137 16.83 19.85 17.93
N PRO A 138 17.42 19.39 19.07
CA PRO A 138 18.81 18.94 19.12
C PRO A 138 19.08 17.70 18.29
N HIS A 139 18.05 16.91 18.00
CA HIS A 139 18.13 15.69 17.21
C HIS A 139 17.08 15.71 16.08
N PRO A 140 17.30 14.94 14.98
CA PRO A 140 16.31 14.83 13.91
C PRO A 140 14.98 14.29 14.44
N LEU A 141 13.90 15.03 14.17
CA LEU A 141 12.53 14.60 14.44
C LEU A 141 11.86 14.05 13.18
N TYR A 142 10.97 13.11 13.39
CA TYR A 142 10.18 12.43 12.36
C TYR A 142 8.70 12.41 12.76
N VAL A 143 7.81 12.46 11.78
CA VAL A 143 6.39 12.24 12.02
C VAL A 143 6.18 10.76 12.37
N CYS A 144 5.80 10.49 13.61
CA CYS A 144 5.59 9.15 14.16
C CYS A 144 4.11 8.80 14.33
N GLY A 145 3.23 9.79 14.28
CA GLY A 145 1.78 9.61 14.40
C GLY A 145 1.02 10.82 13.83
N ILE A 146 -0.15 10.55 13.29
CA ILE A 146 -1.10 11.56 12.80
C ILE A 146 -2.47 11.16 13.32
N CYS A 147 -3.14 12.06 14.04
CA CYS A 147 -4.50 11.87 14.54
C CYS A 147 -5.39 12.97 13.93
N PRO A 148 -6.14 12.68 12.87
CA PRO A 148 -7.02 13.66 12.23
C PRO A 148 -8.14 14.16 13.13
N GLU A 149 -8.69 13.29 13.98
CA GLU A 149 -9.80 13.58 14.90
C GLU A 149 -9.41 14.64 15.93
N GLN A 150 -8.17 14.57 16.44
CA GLN A 150 -7.62 15.51 17.42
C GLN A 150 -6.86 16.65 16.74
N ASN A 151 -6.68 16.58 15.43
CA ASN A 151 -5.85 17.50 14.66
C ASN A 151 -4.44 17.65 15.24
N THR A 152 -3.78 16.49 15.51
CA THR A 152 -2.44 16.44 16.09
C THR A 152 -1.49 15.61 15.23
N VAL A 153 -0.20 16.00 15.28
CA VAL A 153 0.90 15.28 14.64
C VAL A 153 1.96 14.98 15.69
N THR A 154 2.25 13.71 15.94
CA THR A 154 3.26 13.28 16.91
C THR A 154 4.62 13.19 16.24
N LEU A 155 5.62 13.85 16.85
CA LEU A 155 7.02 13.81 16.42
C LEU A 155 7.85 13.01 17.41
N GLY A 156 8.81 12.24 16.87
CA GLY A 156 9.73 11.43 17.68
C GLY A 156 11.06 11.21 16.98
N GLY A 157 11.93 10.41 17.58
CA GLY A 157 13.19 9.97 17.00
C GLY A 157 13.02 8.92 15.90
N SER A 158 14.13 8.53 15.26
CA SER A 158 14.07 7.49 14.20
C SER A 158 13.58 6.15 14.71
N GLN A 159 13.92 5.76 15.95
CA GLN A 159 13.50 4.52 16.59
C GLN A 159 11.98 4.45 16.79
N ASP A 160 11.32 5.59 17.00
CA ASP A 160 9.87 5.66 17.22
C ASP A 160 9.03 5.36 15.95
N LEU A 161 9.71 5.19 14.81
CA LEU A 161 9.10 4.81 13.54
C LEU A 161 8.97 3.29 13.36
N PHE A 162 9.61 2.49 14.21
CA PHE A 162 9.64 1.06 14.03
C PHE A 162 8.53 0.35 14.80
N SER A 163 7.89 -0.60 14.14
CA SER A 163 6.85 -1.45 14.72
C SER A 163 7.02 -2.88 14.21
N ARG A 164 6.81 -3.86 15.09
CA ARG A 164 6.92 -5.28 14.75
C ARG A 164 5.58 -5.90 14.38
N ARG A 165 4.49 -5.33 14.91
CA ARG A 165 3.13 -5.84 14.70
C ARG A 165 2.23 -4.79 14.09
N LEU A 166 1.30 -5.28 13.30
CA LEU A 166 0.19 -4.47 12.82
C LEU A 166 -1.11 -5.29 12.82
N THR A 167 -2.23 -4.57 12.80
CA THR A 167 -3.52 -5.14 12.46
C THR A 167 -4.07 -4.50 11.19
N ALA A 168 -4.91 -5.23 10.47
CA ALA A 168 -5.60 -4.72 9.29
C ALA A 168 -7.05 -5.19 9.24
N THR A 169 -7.89 -4.34 8.67
CA THR A 169 -9.30 -4.58 8.40
C THR A 169 -9.56 -4.64 6.89
N ASP A 170 -10.81 -4.77 6.48
CA ASP A 170 -11.19 -4.89 5.07
C ASP A 170 -10.38 -6.01 4.38
N VAL A 171 -10.29 -7.16 5.04
CA VAL A 171 -9.44 -8.27 4.62
C VAL A 171 -10.03 -8.96 3.39
N ASN A 172 -9.20 -9.15 2.37
CA ASN A 172 -9.51 -9.97 1.20
C ASN A 172 -8.48 -11.10 1.09
N LEU A 173 -8.92 -12.36 1.18
CA LEU A 173 -8.10 -13.54 1.00
C LEU A 173 -8.30 -14.09 -0.41
N ILE A 174 -7.20 -14.29 -1.14
CA ILE A 174 -7.21 -14.74 -2.53
C ILE A 174 -6.90 -16.22 -2.63
N SER A 175 -5.79 -16.67 -2.04
CA SER A 175 -5.33 -18.06 -2.21
C SER A 175 -5.98 -19.07 -1.27
N CYS A 176 -6.71 -18.61 -0.25
CA CYS A 176 -7.37 -19.45 0.75
C CYS A 176 -8.68 -18.82 1.23
N ASP A 177 -9.51 -19.60 1.93
CA ASP A 177 -10.78 -19.13 2.48
C ASP A 177 -10.61 -18.50 3.86
N SER A 178 -9.61 -18.93 4.63
CA SER A 178 -9.36 -18.43 5.97
C SER A 178 -7.87 -18.50 6.33
N LEU A 179 -7.47 -17.70 7.33
CA LEU A 179 -6.15 -17.71 7.96
C LEU A 179 -6.29 -17.83 9.48
N GLU A 180 -7.13 -18.74 9.96
CA GLU A 180 -7.41 -18.90 11.41
C GLU A 180 -6.17 -19.33 12.22
N LYS A 181 -5.23 -20.01 11.58
CA LYS A 181 -3.96 -20.41 12.19
C LYS A 181 -2.83 -19.54 11.68
N PRO A 182 -1.83 -19.23 12.52
CA PRO A 182 -0.65 -18.50 12.09
C PRO A 182 0.07 -19.21 10.93
N VAL A 183 0.31 -18.49 9.85
CA VAL A 183 1.03 -18.98 8.67
C VAL A 183 2.25 -18.09 8.39
N ARG A 184 3.30 -18.70 7.85
CA ARG A 184 4.49 -17.97 7.40
C ARG A 184 4.23 -17.37 6.03
N VAL A 185 4.55 -16.08 5.90
CA VAL A 185 4.34 -15.29 4.67
C VAL A 185 5.48 -14.30 4.47
N GLN A 186 5.54 -13.72 3.28
CA GLN A 186 6.22 -12.45 3.03
C GLN A 186 5.16 -11.34 3.02
N ALA A 187 5.43 -10.21 3.68
CA ALA A 187 4.46 -9.13 3.77
C ALA A 187 5.04 -7.79 3.29
N LYS A 188 4.24 -7.04 2.52
CA LYS A 188 4.54 -5.67 2.08
C LYS A 188 3.55 -4.70 2.70
N ILE A 189 4.05 -3.60 3.27
CA ILE A 189 3.23 -2.55 3.92
C ILE A 189 3.05 -1.30 3.06
N ARG A 190 3.57 -1.27 1.84
CA ARG A 190 3.40 -0.23 0.80
C ARG A 190 3.97 -0.71 -0.53
N TYR A 191 3.55 -0.09 -1.61
CA TYR A 191 3.87 -0.52 -2.97
C TYR A 191 5.37 -0.72 -3.23
N ARG A 192 6.21 0.25 -2.86
CA ARG A 192 7.67 0.20 -3.07
C ARG A 192 8.46 -0.45 -1.92
N HIS A 193 7.76 -1.00 -0.93
CA HIS A 193 8.43 -1.69 0.18
C HIS A 193 8.88 -3.08 -0.26
N PRO A 194 10.09 -3.53 0.09
CA PRO A 194 10.48 -4.93 -0.12
C PRO A 194 9.62 -5.83 0.76
N GLU A 195 9.40 -7.06 0.29
CA GLU A 195 8.75 -8.09 1.09
C GLU A 195 9.60 -8.42 2.30
N GLN A 196 8.94 -8.60 3.44
CA GLN A 196 9.59 -8.93 4.71
C GLN A 196 8.97 -10.19 5.32
N PRO A 197 9.80 -11.09 5.87
CA PRO A 197 9.30 -12.28 6.54
C PRO A 197 8.40 -11.93 7.70
N ALA A 198 7.24 -12.59 7.76
CA ALA A 198 6.25 -12.36 8.80
C ALA A 198 5.42 -13.62 9.07
N THR A 199 4.71 -13.60 10.19
CA THR A 199 3.63 -14.54 10.51
C THR A 199 2.30 -13.80 10.47
N ALA A 200 1.30 -14.35 9.80
CA ALA A 200 -0.02 -13.73 9.65
C ALA A 200 -1.13 -14.69 10.07
N TRP A 201 -2.19 -14.15 10.67
CA TRP A 201 -3.42 -14.87 11.03
C TRP A 201 -4.60 -13.92 11.11
N CYS A 202 -5.80 -14.45 10.93
CA CYS A 202 -7.04 -13.70 11.14
C CYS A 202 -7.72 -14.16 12.43
N THR A 203 -8.25 -13.21 13.19
CA THR A 203 -9.14 -13.48 14.32
C THR A 203 -10.58 -13.72 13.85
N PRO A 204 -11.45 -14.35 14.65
CA PRO A 204 -12.82 -14.65 14.25
C PRO A 204 -13.68 -13.44 13.88
N ASP A 205 -13.33 -12.26 14.36
CA ASP A 205 -13.94 -10.96 14.01
C ASP A 205 -13.41 -10.36 12.70
N GLY A 206 -12.57 -11.12 11.96
CA GLY A 206 -12.09 -10.75 10.64
C GLY A 206 -10.92 -9.76 10.63
N VAL A 207 -10.25 -9.56 11.76
CA VAL A 207 -9.04 -8.73 11.82
C VAL A 207 -7.81 -9.55 11.44
N LEU A 208 -7.06 -9.06 10.46
CA LEU A 208 -5.77 -9.62 10.08
C LEU A 208 -4.67 -9.09 11.00
N HIS A 209 -3.95 -10.00 11.63
CA HIS A 209 -2.73 -9.72 12.39
C HIS A 209 -1.50 -10.11 11.60
N VAL A 210 -0.48 -9.26 11.62
CA VAL A 210 0.81 -9.54 10.99
C VAL A 210 1.92 -9.20 11.98
N GLU A 211 2.77 -10.19 12.27
CA GLU A 211 3.97 -10.02 13.09
C GLU A 211 5.20 -10.27 12.23
N PHE A 212 6.01 -9.24 12.05
CA PHE A 212 7.27 -9.29 11.29
C PHE A 212 8.39 -9.91 12.14
N ASP A 213 9.31 -10.61 11.50
CA ASP A 213 10.51 -11.13 12.16
C ASP A 213 11.39 -9.99 12.65
N GLU A 214 11.49 -8.90 11.86
CA GLU A 214 12.21 -7.69 12.21
C GLU A 214 11.28 -6.46 12.19
N PRO A 215 11.49 -5.48 13.10
CA PRO A 215 10.65 -4.27 13.10
C PRO A 215 10.67 -3.52 11.76
N GLN A 216 9.51 -3.12 11.29
CA GLN A 216 9.33 -2.41 10.03
C GLN A 216 9.15 -0.92 10.24
N ARG A 217 9.82 -0.14 9.39
CA ARG A 217 9.83 1.33 9.50
C ARG A 217 8.58 1.94 8.90
N ALA A 218 7.93 2.85 9.67
CA ALA A 218 6.85 3.71 9.23
C ALA A 218 5.63 2.92 8.70
N ILE A 219 5.17 1.92 9.46
CA ILE A 219 3.87 1.28 9.22
C ILE A 219 2.80 2.36 9.33
N THR A 220 1.96 2.51 8.29
CA THR A 220 1.03 3.63 8.17
C THR A 220 -0.40 3.14 8.08
N CYS A 221 -1.26 3.55 9.00
CA CYS A 221 -2.70 3.29 8.95
C CYS A 221 -3.30 3.84 7.64
N GLY A 222 -4.25 3.10 7.07
CA GLY A 222 -4.88 3.41 5.79
C GLY A 222 -4.12 2.88 4.57
N GLN A 223 -2.83 2.51 4.68
CA GLN A 223 -2.12 1.78 3.63
C GLN A 223 -2.54 0.30 3.63
N ALA A 224 -2.28 -0.39 2.52
CA ALA A 224 -2.47 -1.83 2.46
C ALA A 224 -1.29 -2.59 3.12
N VAL A 225 -1.60 -3.73 3.74
CA VAL A 225 -0.65 -4.82 3.93
C VAL A 225 -1.03 -5.96 2.99
N VAL A 226 -0.07 -6.44 2.19
CA VAL A 226 -0.29 -7.53 1.23
C VAL A 226 0.64 -8.68 1.55
N LEU A 227 0.06 -9.87 1.63
CA LEU A 227 0.72 -11.12 2.01
C LEU A 227 1.03 -11.96 0.77
N TYR A 228 2.21 -12.55 0.76
CA TYR A 228 2.70 -13.37 -0.35
C TYR A 228 3.22 -14.73 0.15
N ASP A 229 2.96 -15.75 -0.64
CA ASP A 229 3.64 -17.04 -0.60
C ASP A 229 4.34 -17.26 -1.96
N GLY A 230 5.66 -17.08 -1.98
CA GLY A 230 6.43 -17.03 -3.21
C GLY A 230 5.92 -15.96 -4.20
N GLU A 231 5.41 -16.38 -5.34
CA GLU A 231 4.83 -15.49 -6.36
C GLU A 231 3.34 -15.21 -6.15
N THR A 232 2.68 -15.99 -5.28
CA THR A 232 1.22 -15.93 -5.12
C THR A 232 0.83 -14.93 -4.04
N VAL A 233 -0.14 -14.08 -4.35
CA VAL A 233 -0.79 -13.21 -3.36
C VAL A 233 -1.71 -14.05 -2.50
N VAL A 234 -1.41 -14.16 -1.21
CA VAL A 234 -2.27 -14.84 -0.24
C VAL A 234 -3.52 -14.01 0.03
N GLY A 235 -3.34 -12.72 0.14
CA GLY A 235 -4.39 -11.75 0.41
C GLY A 235 -3.81 -10.48 1.02
N GLY A 236 -4.66 -9.70 1.66
CA GLY A 236 -4.23 -8.47 2.32
C GLY A 236 -5.38 -7.76 3.02
N GLY A 237 -5.08 -6.59 3.56
CA GLY A 237 -6.07 -5.75 4.23
C GLY A 237 -5.58 -4.31 4.37
N ARG A 238 -6.46 -3.43 4.84
CA ARG A 238 -6.13 -2.04 5.13
C ARG A 238 -5.61 -1.92 6.56
N ILE A 239 -4.38 -1.48 6.72
CA ILE A 239 -3.73 -1.32 8.04
C ILE A 239 -4.58 -0.41 8.92
N SER A 240 -4.99 -0.91 10.07
CA SER A 240 -5.81 -0.19 11.06
C SER A 240 -4.98 0.27 12.26
N SER A 241 -3.96 -0.51 12.64
CA SER A 241 -3.04 -0.11 13.71
C SER A 241 -1.61 -0.63 13.47
N ALA A 242 -0.66 -0.01 14.17
CA ALA A 242 0.71 -0.50 14.29
C ALA A 242 1.12 -0.43 15.75
N GLU A 243 1.59 -1.53 16.30
CA GLU A 243 2.06 -1.60 17.68
C GLU A 243 3.53 -1.22 17.72
N LYS A 244 3.87 -0.21 18.51
CA LYS A 244 5.26 0.17 18.77
C LYS A 244 5.94 -0.95 19.54
N SER A 245 7.17 -1.25 19.15
CA SER A 245 8.03 -2.25 19.80
C SER A 245 8.47 -1.76 21.16
#